data_5407bf4d2faba590d39f5bb8396c7e0e
#
_entry.id   5407bf4d2faba590d39f5bb8396c7e0e
#
_cell.length_a   1.000
_cell.length_b   1.000
_cell.length_c   1.000
_cell.angle_alpha   90.00
_cell.angle_beta   90.00
_cell.angle_gamma   90.00
#
_symmetry.space_group_name_H-M   'P 1'
#
loop_
_entity.id
_entity.type
_entity.pdbx_description
1 polymer ?
#
loop_
_entity_poly.entity_id
_entity_poly.type
_entity_poly.pdbx_seq_one_letter_code
_entity_poly.pdbx_strand_id
1 'polypeptide(L)'
;MRFVWITALKDLRRLRREPVAVLTWLAIPSFISIILTLVFGPGGAQPHGTLLIADQDRSIGATMLTNAFGQGALGKMLTVEHVSESEGRRRMDRGEASALIVIPSGFTASFVTSQPVNIDLVRNPAQRVLPDIIEDSLGIMLARASSYRTASQPPPIQLDADIIPDKTEQPDGFAAIILPGALFMGIFFIAGALASDVWRERSSGALRRIATTPARFGAFVAGKLLASALLFGAIGGAALVVAHELMHLRVASFPAAIGWIAASGSCLYLMIMLIQSAASSERVSTFTTNLVTLPLVMLGGGFVPFEWMPRTLARIGEWTPNGWCVMQLRAALSGSLQPVTFASIAVILVAILFIDVRAIRRTAC
;
A
#
# COMPACT_ATOMS: atom_id res chain seq x y z
N MET A 1 37.55 0.48 3.85
CA MET A 1 36.70 -0.65 3.43
C MET A 1 36.72 -1.84 4.38
N ARG A 2 37.86 -2.33 4.82
CA ARG A 2 37.96 -3.49 5.73
C ARG A 2 37.17 -3.37 7.03
N PHE A 3 37.16 -2.18 7.65
CA PHE A 3 36.43 -1.94 8.90
C PHE A 3 34.91 -1.93 8.71
N VAL A 4 34.39 -1.38 7.60
CA VAL A 4 32.97 -1.43 7.23
C VAL A 4 32.48 -2.88 7.16
N TRP A 5 33.24 -3.74 6.47
CA TRP A 5 32.92 -5.15 6.31
C TRP A 5 32.95 -5.92 7.63
N ILE A 6 33.96 -5.65 8.50
CA ILE A 6 34.05 -6.26 9.81
C ILE A 6 32.85 -5.89 10.69
N THR A 7 32.42 -4.60 10.66
CA THR A 7 31.25 -4.14 11.41
C THR A 7 29.98 -4.81 10.90
N ALA A 8 29.77 -4.85 9.59
CA ALA A 8 28.63 -5.51 8.99
C ALA A 8 28.57 -7.01 9.34
N LEU A 9 29.71 -7.70 9.23
CA LEU A 9 29.78 -9.13 9.54
C LEU A 9 29.52 -9.42 11.04
N LYS A 10 29.98 -8.53 11.92
CA LYS A 10 29.70 -8.62 13.37
C LYS A 10 28.20 -8.59 13.63
N ASP A 11 27.48 -7.61 13.05
CA ASP A 11 26.04 -7.43 13.26
C ASP A 11 25.24 -8.60 12.64
N LEU A 12 25.60 -9.07 11.45
CA LEU A 12 24.98 -10.23 10.82
C LEU A 12 25.22 -11.54 11.61
N ARG A 13 26.44 -11.74 12.12
CA ARG A 13 26.74 -12.92 12.97
C ARG A 13 25.95 -12.91 14.28
N ARG A 14 25.72 -11.74 14.83
CA ARG A 14 24.91 -11.58 16.04
C ARG A 14 23.45 -11.95 15.78
N LEU A 15 22.84 -11.43 14.71
CA LEU A 15 21.48 -11.78 14.31
C LEU A 15 21.31 -13.29 14.14
N ARG A 16 22.31 -13.96 13.58
CA ARG A 16 22.32 -15.44 13.47
C ARG A 16 22.34 -16.15 14.84
N ARG A 17 22.86 -15.51 15.88
CA ARG A 17 22.91 -16.08 17.24
C ARG A 17 21.65 -15.80 18.05
N GLU A 18 20.82 -14.88 17.62
CA GLU A 18 19.53 -14.53 18.24
C GLU A 18 18.34 -14.85 17.28
N PRO A 19 18.20 -16.12 16.82
CA PRO A 19 17.21 -16.48 15.81
C PRO A 19 15.77 -16.25 16.30
N VAL A 20 15.53 -16.42 17.61
CA VAL A 20 14.21 -16.19 18.21
C VAL A 20 13.77 -14.74 18.05
N ALA A 21 14.66 -13.78 18.24
CA ALA A 21 14.33 -12.35 18.04
C ALA A 21 13.95 -12.07 16.58
N VAL A 22 14.73 -12.56 15.63
CA VAL A 22 14.44 -12.40 14.19
C VAL A 22 13.12 -13.08 13.83
N LEU A 23 12.89 -14.29 14.35
CA LEU A 23 11.65 -15.03 14.10
C LEU A 23 10.42 -14.29 14.66
N THR A 24 10.52 -13.74 15.88
CA THR A 24 9.44 -12.98 16.49
C THR A 24 9.10 -11.73 15.68
N TRP A 25 10.10 -11.02 15.16
CA TRP A 25 9.88 -9.81 14.36
C TRP A 25 9.23 -10.10 13.00
N LEU A 26 9.54 -11.27 12.42
CA LEU A 26 8.89 -11.71 11.18
C LEU A 26 7.52 -12.35 11.44
N ALA A 27 7.33 -12.98 12.59
CA ALA A 27 6.09 -13.67 12.92
C ALA A 27 4.89 -12.72 12.99
N ILE A 28 5.04 -11.54 13.61
CA ILE A 28 3.95 -10.60 13.79
C ILE A 28 3.38 -10.11 12.44
N PRO A 29 4.19 -9.51 11.52
CA PRO A 29 3.67 -9.07 10.23
C PRO A 29 3.18 -10.25 9.36
N SER A 30 3.85 -11.40 9.43
CA SER A 30 3.42 -12.59 8.70
C SER A 30 2.07 -13.10 9.21
N PHE A 31 1.86 -13.14 10.52
CA PHE A 31 0.61 -13.56 11.14
C PHE A 31 -0.54 -12.61 10.77
N ILE A 32 -0.29 -11.30 10.84
CA ILE A 32 -1.28 -10.30 10.42
C ILE A 32 -1.59 -10.47 8.93
N SER A 33 -0.59 -10.64 8.07
CA SER A 33 -0.78 -10.86 6.63
C SER A 33 -1.57 -12.13 6.34
N ILE A 34 -1.29 -13.23 7.07
CA ILE A 34 -2.02 -14.49 6.94
C ILE A 34 -3.48 -14.30 7.35
N ILE A 35 -3.75 -13.67 8.51
CA ILE A 35 -5.12 -13.39 8.94
C ILE A 35 -5.86 -12.54 7.91
N LEU A 36 -5.24 -11.44 7.46
CA LEU A 36 -5.84 -10.59 6.44
C LEU A 36 -6.12 -11.35 5.13
N THR A 37 -5.18 -12.21 4.72
CA THR A 37 -5.36 -13.05 3.53
C THR A 37 -6.46 -14.11 3.73
N LEU A 38 -6.60 -14.68 4.91
CA LEU A 38 -7.67 -15.64 5.21
C LEU A 38 -9.04 -14.96 5.28
N VAL A 39 -9.09 -13.74 5.84
CA VAL A 39 -10.34 -12.98 5.97
C VAL A 39 -10.76 -12.36 4.64
N PHE A 40 -9.83 -11.80 3.89
CA PHE A 40 -10.07 -11.00 2.68
C PHE A 40 -9.48 -11.58 1.39
N GLY A 41 -8.78 -12.72 1.43
CA GLY A 41 -8.14 -13.35 0.26
C GLY A 41 -9.13 -13.94 -0.75
N PRO A 42 -8.67 -14.62 -1.81
CA PRO A 42 -9.49 -15.03 -2.97
C PRO A 42 -10.71 -15.91 -2.65
N GLY A 43 -10.77 -16.45 -1.42
CA GLY A 43 -11.96 -17.13 -0.88
C GLY A 43 -12.61 -16.37 0.28
N GLY A 44 -12.00 -15.26 0.73
CA GLY A 44 -12.54 -14.39 1.77
C GLY A 44 -13.52 -13.38 1.18
N ALA A 45 -14.23 -12.69 2.03
CA ALA A 45 -15.31 -11.78 1.67
C ALA A 45 -14.93 -10.86 0.49
N GLN A 46 -15.29 -11.28 -0.73
CA GLN A 46 -15.48 -10.32 -1.80
C GLN A 46 -16.44 -9.26 -1.23
N PRO A 47 -16.18 -7.95 -1.42
CA PRO A 47 -17.10 -6.95 -0.95
C PRO A 47 -18.46 -7.28 -1.58
N HIS A 48 -19.35 -7.85 -0.77
CA HIS A 48 -20.73 -8.09 -1.18
C HIS A 48 -21.55 -6.90 -0.72
N GLY A 49 -22.33 -6.38 -1.64
CA GLY A 49 -23.25 -5.29 -1.34
C GLY A 49 -24.57 -5.45 -2.08
N THR A 50 -25.56 -4.72 -1.62
CA THR A 50 -26.87 -4.67 -2.25
C THR A 50 -26.95 -3.43 -3.13
N LEU A 51 -27.26 -3.62 -4.41
CA LEU A 51 -27.63 -2.55 -5.35
C LEU A 51 -29.13 -2.51 -5.46
N LEU A 52 -29.74 -1.41 -5.03
CA LEU A 52 -31.15 -1.16 -5.21
C LEU A 52 -31.40 -0.49 -6.55
N ILE A 53 -32.41 -0.95 -7.27
CA ILE A 53 -32.81 -0.34 -8.54
C ILE A 53 -34.29 0.01 -8.49
N ALA A 54 -34.57 1.32 -8.64
CA ALA A 54 -35.90 1.85 -8.79
C ALA A 54 -36.15 2.16 -10.28
N ASP A 55 -36.69 1.17 -11.01
CA ASP A 55 -37.01 1.31 -12.43
C ASP A 55 -38.44 1.86 -12.60
N GLN A 56 -38.54 3.13 -13.00
CA GLN A 56 -39.82 3.78 -13.31
C GLN A 56 -40.16 3.71 -14.80
N ASP A 57 -39.19 3.33 -15.65
CA ASP A 57 -39.39 3.28 -17.12
C ASP A 57 -40.04 1.96 -17.56
N ARG A 58 -39.73 0.87 -16.85
CA ARG A 58 -40.23 -0.50 -17.11
C ARG A 58 -40.06 -0.96 -18.56
N SER A 59 -39.07 -0.44 -19.24
CA SER A 59 -38.77 -0.71 -20.64
C SER A 59 -37.71 -1.81 -20.80
N ILE A 60 -37.56 -2.32 -22.02
CA ILE A 60 -36.53 -3.30 -22.38
C ILE A 60 -35.12 -2.67 -22.14
N GLY A 61 -34.93 -1.38 -22.45
CA GLY A 61 -33.65 -0.69 -22.26
C GLY A 61 -33.27 -0.59 -20.79
N ALA A 62 -34.21 -0.25 -19.91
CA ALA A 62 -33.99 -0.22 -18.47
C ALA A 62 -33.69 -1.64 -17.94
N THR A 63 -34.42 -2.66 -18.42
CA THR A 63 -34.19 -4.06 -18.04
C THR A 63 -32.80 -4.57 -18.47
N MET A 64 -32.33 -4.20 -19.66
CA MET A 64 -30.97 -4.56 -20.11
C MET A 64 -29.90 -3.91 -19.24
N LEU A 65 -30.04 -2.64 -18.90
CA LEU A 65 -29.11 -1.93 -18.01
C LEU A 65 -29.05 -2.59 -16.62
N THR A 66 -30.21 -2.91 -16.05
CA THR A 66 -30.29 -3.53 -14.71
C THR A 66 -29.72 -4.94 -14.68
N ASN A 67 -30.01 -5.75 -15.72
CA ASN A 67 -29.50 -7.12 -15.82
C ASN A 67 -27.97 -7.16 -15.98
N ALA A 68 -27.38 -6.12 -16.56
CA ALA A 68 -25.92 -6.07 -16.73
C ALA A 68 -25.18 -6.04 -15.38
N PHE A 69 -25.77 -5.46 -14.33
CA PHE A 69 -25.21 -5.50 -12.97
C PHE A 69 -25.30 -6.88 -12.30
N GLY A 70 -26.26 -7.70 -12.68
CA GLY A 70 -26.41 -9.08 -12.18
C GLY A 70 -25.51 -10.11 -12.88
N GLN A 71 -24.73 -9.72 -13.88
CA GLN A 71 -23.93 -10.62 -14.70
C GLN A 71 -22.43 -10.45 -14.51
N GLY A 72 -21.65 -11.50 -14.84
CA GLY A 72 -20.20 -11.47 -14.83
C GLY A 72 -19.59 -11.26 -13.43
N ALA A 73 -18.54 -10.44 -13.37
CA ALA A 73 -17.82 -10.14 -12.13
C ALA A 73 -18.67 -9.31 -11.15
N LEU A 74 -19.50 -8.40 -11.65
CA LEU A 74 -20.38 -7.56 -10.83
C LEU A 74 -21.47 -8.39 -10.14
N GLY A 75 -22.06 -9.36 -10.84
CA GLY A 75 -23.08 -10.25 -10.26
C GLY A 75 -22.56 -11.15 -9.13
N LYS A 76 -21.24 -11.34 -9.03
CA LYS A 76 -20.60 -12.02 -7.88
C LYS A 76 -20.42 -11.11 -6.67
N MET A 77 -20.42 -9.80 -6.88
CA MET A 77 -20.16 -8.80 -5.84
C MET A 77 -21.43 -8.05 -5.41
N LEU A 78 -22.47 -8.05 -6.25
CA LEU A 78 -23.67 -7.27 -6.04
C LEU A 78 -24.91 -8.15 -6.05
N THR A 79 -25.72 -8.03 -5.00
CA THR A 79 -27.10 -8.53 -5.00
C THR A 79 -27.99 -7.41 -5.53
N VAL A 80 -28.57 -7.59 -6.70
CA VAL A 80 -29.45 -6.59 -7.32
C VAL A 80 -30.88 -6.83 -6.86
N GLU A 81 -31.51 -5.81 -6.27
CA GLU A 81 -32.89 -5.84 -5.81
C GLU A 81 -33.69 -4.71 -6.46
N HIS A 82 -34.86 -5.06 -7.01
CA HIS A 82 -35.81 -4.10 -7.54
C HIS A 82 -36.74 -3.59 -6.45
N VAL A 83 -36.79 -2.27 -6.28
CA VAL A 83 -37.57 -1.62 -5.23
C VAL A 83 -38.29 -0.40 -5.79
N SER A 84 -39.31 0.11 -5.07
CA SER A 84 -39.84 1.46 -5.36
C SER A 84 -38.83 2.53 -4.91
N GLU A 85 -38.83 3.69 -5.55
CA GLU A 85 -37.92 4.78 -5.18
C GLU A 85 -38.04 5.14 -3.70
N SER A 86 -39.25 5.26 -3.18
CA SER A 86 -39.51 5.61 -1.78
C SER A 86 -38.96 4.57 -0.80
N GLU A 87 -39.04 3.27 -1.15
CA GLU A 87 -38.44 2.20 -0.35
C GLU A 87 -36.92 2.19 -0.47
N GLY A 88 -36.42 2.38 -1.71
CA GLY A 88 -34.98 2.47 -1.95
C GLY A 88 -34.31 3.57 -1.12
N ARG A 89 -34.87 4.78 -1.13
CA ARG A 89 -34.34 5.90 -0.32
C ARG A 89 -34.39 5.58 1.18
N ARG A 90 -35.48 5.01 1.70
CA ARG A 90 -35.55 4.60 3.12
C ARG A 90 -34.50 3.57 3.49
N ARG A 91 -34.24 2.60 2.63
CA ARG A 91 -33.19 1.58 2.87
C ARG A 91 -31.80 2.17 2.77
N MET A 92 -31.57 3.14 1.88
CA MET A 92 -30.31 3.90 1.82
C MET A 92 -30.07 4.71 3.11
N ASP A 93 -31.09 5.39 3.64
CA ASP A 93 -31.00 6.15 4.89
C ASP A 93 -30.67 5.26 6.10
N ARG A 94 -31.11 3.98 6.07
CA ARG A 94 -30.77 2.98 7.08
C ARG A 94 -29.42 2.31 6.86
N GLY A 95 -28.73 2.62 5.76
CA GLY A 95 -27.43 2.03 5.42
C GLY A 95 -27.49 0.56 4.97
N GLU A 96 -28.66 0.05 4.58
CA GLU A 96 -28.91 -1.35 4.23
C GLU A 96 -28.42 -1.72 2.81
N ALA A 97 -28.05 -0.72 1.99
CA ALA A 97 -27.58 -0.96 0.64
C ALA A 97 -26.33 -0.13 0.30
N SER A 98 -25.60 -0.53 -0.72
CA SER A 98 -24.39 0.13 -1.19
C SER A 98 -24.69 1.33 -2.06
N ALA A 99 -25.67 1.19 -2.97
CA ALA A 99 -26.16 2.25 -3.83
C ALA A 99 -27.61 2.01 -4.24
N LEU A 100 -28.28 3.10 -4.65
CA LEU A 100 -29.58 3.07 -5.29
C LEU A 100 -29.47 3.77 -6.64
N ILE A 101 -29.88 3.10 -7.71
CA ILE A 101 -30.05 3.66 -9.05
C ILE A 101 -31.53 3.93 -9.27
N VAL A 102 -31.87 5.17 -9.60
CA VAL A 102 -33.25 5.56 -10.00
C VAL A 102 -33.25 5.83 -11.50
N ILE A 103 -33.97 5.00 -12.23
CA ILE A 103 -34.15 5.14 -13.68
C ILE A 103 -35.49 5.86 -13.89
N PRO A 104 -35.51 7.11 -14.42
CA PRO A 104 -36.74 7.88 -14.58
C PRO A 104 -37.61 7.31 -15.68
N SER A 105 -38.91 7.59 -15.59
CA SER A 105 -39.87 7.28 -16.66
C SER A 105 -39.49 7.99 -17.97
N GLY A 106 -39.61 7.29 -19.11
CA GLY A 106 -39.21 7.80 -20.42
C GLY A 106 -37.69 7.72 -20.69
N PHE A 107 -36.91 7.07 -19.83
CA PHE A 107 -35.46 6.84 -20.02
C PHE A 107 -35.14 6.30 -21.41
N THR A 108 -35.77 5.21 -21.82
CA THR A 108 -35.51 4.57 -23.11
C THR A 108 -35.94 5.45 -24.28
N ALA A 109 -37.06 6.15 -24.17
CA ALA A 109 -37.52 7.05 -25.23
C ALA A 109 -36.54 8.23 -25.40
N SER A 110 -36.14 8.88 -24.33
CA SER A 110 -35.15 9.97 -24.34
C SER A 110 -33.77 9.46 -24.82
N PHE A 111 -33.41 8.28 -24.41
CA PHE A 111 -32.15 7.63 -24.85
C PHE A 111 -32.19 7.38 -26.37
N VAL A 112 -33.29 6.90 -26.96
CA VAL A 112 -33.43 6.67 -28.41
C VAL A 112 -33.47 8.00 -29.18
N THR A 113 -34.13 9.02 -28.66
CA THR A 113 -34.26 10.35 -29.31
C THR A 113 -33.07 11.28 -29.10
N SER A 114 -32.02 10.84 -28.42
CA SER A 114 -30.83 11.62 -28.11
C SER A 114 -31.09 12.84 -27.20
N GLN A 115 -32.17 12.81 -26.43
CA GLN A 115 -32.40 13.83 -25.43
C GLN A 115 -31.63 13.56 -24.15
N PRO A 116 -31.15 14.60 -23.45
CA PRO A 116 -30.48 14.42 -22.17
C PRO A 116 -31.44 13.78 -21.16
N VAL A 117 -30.98 12.72 -20.49
CA VAL A 117 -31.71 12.07 -19.42
C VAL A 117 -30.78 11.89 -18.25
N ASN A 118 -31.23 12.21 -17.05
CA ASN A 118 -30.46 12.04 -15.83
C ASN A 118 -30.85 10.74 -15.13
N ILE A 119 -29.87 9.95 -14.76
CA ILE A 119 -30.05 8.81 -13.86
C ILE A 119 -29.52 9.25 -12.49
N ASP A 120 -30.37 9.14 -11.47
CA ASP A 120 -29.95 9.45 -10.11
C ASP A 120 -29.23 8.27 -9.50
N LEU A 121 -28.00 8.48 -9.04
CA LEU A 121 -27.22 7.51 -8.28
C LEU A 121 -27.08 8.01 -6.84
N VAL A 122 -27.78 7.37 -5.92
CA VAL A 122 -27.67 7.64 -4.48
C VAL A 122 -26.64 6.68 -3.89
N ARG A 123 -25.60 7.21 -3.28
CA ARG A 123 -24.45 6.45 -2.75
C ARG A 123 -24.53 6.34 -1.24
N ASN A 124 -24.13 5.17 -0.70
CA ASN A 124 -23.98 5.02 0.74
C ASN A 124 -22.66 5.68 1.19
N PRO A 125 -22.70 6.74 2.01
CA PRO A 125 -21.49 7.47 2.42
C PRO A 125 -20.58 6.65 3.35
N ALA A 126 -21.12 5.61 3.99
CA ALA A 126 -20.35 4.71 4.87
C ALA A 126 -19.55 3.65 4.09
N GLN A 127 -19.89 3.41 2.83
CA GLN A 127 -19.20 2.48 1.95
C GLN A 127 -18.49 3.27 0.83
N ARG A 128 -17.32 2.80 0.40
CA ARG A 128 -16.52 3.50 -0.63
C ARG A 128 -16.32 2.65 -1.87
N VAL A 129 -15.92 1.39 -1.69
CA VAL A 129 -15.47 0.54 -2.79
C VAL A 129 -16.64 0.18 -3.73
N LEU A 130 -17.74 -0.30 -3.19
CA LEU A 130 -18.87 -0.75 -4.03
C LEU A 130 -19.60 0.41 -4.73
N PRO A 131 -19.91 1.55 -4.05
CA PRO A 131 -20.51 2.69 -4.74
C PRO A 131 -19.66 3.25 -5.88
N ASP A 132 -18.32 3.32 -5.71
CA ASP A 132 -17.41 3.77 -6.76
C ASP A 132 -17.40 2.79 -7.95
N ILE A 133 -17.34 1.47 -7.70
CA ILE A 133 -17.43 0.45 -8.76
C ILE A 133 -18.77 0.52 -9.50
N ILE A 134 -19.88 0.75 -8.79
CA ILE A 134 -21.21 0.88 -9.40
C ILE A 134 -21.27 2.10 -10.29
N GLU A 135 -20.77 3.25 -9.82
CA GLU A 135 -20.73 4.52 -10.57
C GLU A 135 -19.90 4.37 -11.86
N ASP A 136 -18.67 3.86 -11.76
CA ASP A 136 -17.78 3.64 -12.89
C ASP A 136 -18.40 2.66 -13.90
N SER A 137 -18.96 1.56 -13.41
CA SER A 137 -19.63 0.56 -14.27
C SER A 137 -20.83 1.14 -14.98
N LEU A 138 -21.66 1.92 -14.29
CA LEU A 138 -22.79 2.64 -14.88
C LEU A 138 -22.31 3.60 -15.97
N GLY A 139 -21.29 4.40 -15.68
CA GLY A 139 -20.68 5.33 -16.63
C GLY A 139 -20.18 4.62 -17.91
N ILE A 140 -19.46 3.51 -17.75
CA ILE A 140 -18.96 2.71 -18.89
C ILE A 140 -20.13 2.11 -19.70
N MET A 141 -21.17 1.59 -19.04
CA MET A 141 -22.33 1.03 -19.72
C MET A 141 -23.09 2.11 -20.53
N LEU A 142 -23.28 3.28 -19.94
CA LEU A 142 -23.94 4.39 -20.62
C LEU A 142 -23.09 4.94 -21.78
N ALA A 143 -21.77 5.05 -21.60
CA ALA A 143 -20.85 5.46 -22.66
C ALA A 143 -20.85 4.48 -23.83
N ARG A 144 -20.81 3.18 -23.55
CA ARG A 144 -20.91 2.13 -24.60
C ARG A 144 -22.27 2.17 -25.30
N ALA A 145 -23.36 2.27 -24.54
CA ALA A 145 -24.68 2.37 -25.13
C ALA A 145 -24.84 3.62 -26.03
N SER A 146 -24.23 4.75 -25.65
CA SER A 146 -24.22 5.95 -26.48
C SER A 146 -23.37 5.81 -27.74
N SER A 147 -22.24 5.09 -27.68
CA SER A 147 -21.36 4.87 -28.84
C SER A 147 -22.00 3.98 -29.92
N TYR A 148 -22.84 3.02 -29.57
CA TYR A 148 -23.60 2.22 -30.54
C TYR A 148 -24.64 3.04 -31.33
N ARG A 149 -25.09 4.18 -30.80
CA ARG A 149 -26.07 5.09 -31.46
C ARG A 149 -25.40 5.99 -32.47
N THR A 150 -24.15 6.35 -32.24
CA THR A 150 -23.39 7.28 -33.12
C THR A 150 -22.81 6.57 -34.34
N ALA A 151 -22.89 5.23 -34.40
CA ALA A 151 -22.40 4.43 -35.52
C ALA A 151 -23.16 4.64 -36.85
N SER A 152 -24.27 5.38 -36.84
CA SER A 152 -25.05 5.73 -38.06
C SER A 152 -24.67 7.07 -38.69
N GLN A 153 -23.78 7.85 -38.07
CA GLN A 153 -23.19 9.06 -38.63
C GLN A 153 -21.71 9.09 -38.28
N PRO A 154 -20.79 9.30 -39.24
CA PRO A 154 -19.38 9.42 -38.90
C PRO A 154 -19.23 10.61 -37.95
N PRO A 155 -18.55 10.43 -36.77
CA PRO A 155 -18.32 11.53 -35.86
C PRO A 155 -17.38 12.54 -36.52
N PRO A 156 -17.61 13.86 -36.42
CA PRO A 156 -16.73 14.90 -36.93
C PRO A 156 -15.38 14.95 -36.19
N ILE A 157 -15.21 14.17 -35.13
CA ILE A 157 -13.97 13.99 -34.39
C ILE A 157 -13.80 12.48 -34.20
N GLN A 158 -12.84 11.88 -34.89
CA GLN A 158 -12.27 10.60 -34.47
C GLN A 158 -11.58 10.85 -33.12
N LEU A 159 -12.31 10.65 -32.03
CA LEU A 159 -11.71 10.25 -30.80
C LEU A 159 -11.27 8.80 -31.05
N ASP A 160 -10.03 8.63 -31.45
CA ASP A 160 -9.29 7.42 -31.21
C ASP A 160 -9.25 7.32 -29.67
N ALA A 161 -10.29 6.75 -29.11
CA ALA A 161 -10.22 6.18 -27.79
C ALA A 161 -9.35 4.93 -27.98
N ASP A 162 -8.06 5.14 -28.14
CA ASP A 162 -7.08 4.22 -27.61
C ASP A 162 -7.48 4.12 -26.15
N ILE A 163 -8.30 3.12 -25.85
CA ILE A 163 -8.34 2.55 -24.52
C ILE A 163 -6.92 2.03 -24.37
N ILE A 164 -6.02 2.91 -23.93
CA ILE A 164 -4.80 2.48 -23.29
C ILE A 164 -5.35 1.61 -22.18
N PRO A 165 -5.26 0.27 -22.29
CA PRO A 165 -5.63 -0.57 -21.18
C PRO A 165 -4.74 -0.02 -20.09
N ASP A 166 -5.35 0.63 -19.13
CA ASP A 166 -4.64 1.12 -17.97
C ASP A 166 -3.97 -0.15 -17.44
N LYS A 167 -2.66 -0.27 -17.67
CA LYS A 167 -1.86 -1.40 -17.20
C LYS A 167 -1.84 -1.47 -15.69
N THR A 168 -2.53 -0.54 -15.05
CA THR A 168 -2.75 -0.42 -13.63
C THR A 168 -4.01 -1.18 -13.17
N GLU A 169 -4.82 -1.74 -14.09
CA GLU A 169 -6.12 -2.30 -13.75
C GLU A 169 -6.24 -3.81 -13.98
N GLN A 170 -5.46 -4.53 -13.29
CA GLN A 170 -5.94 -5.63 -12.46
C GLN A 170 -5.25 -5.43 -11.14
N PRO A 171 -5.96 -5.29 -10.02
CA PRO A 171 -5.32 -5.43 -8.74
C PRO A 171 -4.64 -6.79 -8.81
N ASP A 172 -3.30 -6.74 -8.94
CA ASP A 172 -2.48 -7.93 -8.83
C ASP A 172 -2.84 -8.55 -7.50
N GLY A 173 -3.85 -9.37 -7.43
CA GLY A 173 -4.42 -10.04 -6.28
C GLY A 173 -4.30 -9.30 -4.95
N PHE A 174 -5.12 -9.62 -3.99
CA PHE A 174 -5.10 -9.09 -2.62
C PHE A 174 -3.68 -9.01 -2.01
N ALA A 175 -2.76 -9.90 -2.44
CA ALA A 175 -1.37 -9.92 -2.05
C ALA A 175 -0.61 -8.62 -2.43
N ALA A 176 -0.84 -8.07 -3.60
CA ALA A 176 -0.16 -6.86 -4.06
C ALA A 176 -0.58 -5.61 -3.26
N ILE A 177 -1.80 -5.62 -2.72
CA ILE A 177 -2.32 -4.55 -1.88
C ILE A 177 -1.71 -4.62 -0.46
N ILE A 178 -1.66 -5.82 0.13
CA ILE A 178 -1.30 -5.99 1.55
C ILE A 178 0.20 -6.19 1.76
N LEU A 179 0.86 -6.98 0.90
CA LEU A 179 2.25 -7.36 1.11
C LEU A 179 3.21 -6.18 1.28
N PRO A 180 3.15 -5.10 0.46
CA PRO A 180 4.07 -3.98 0.63
C PRO A 180 3.97 -3.32 2.00
N GLY A 181 2.74 -3.09 2.48
CA GLY A 181 2.49 -2.53 3.80
C GLY A 181 2.97 -3.42 4.93
N ALA A 182 2.60 -4.70 4.90
CA ALA A 182 3.00 -5.68 5.91
C ALA A 182 4.52 -5.89 5.95
N LEU A 183 5.18 -5.90 4.79
CA LEU A 183 6.63 -6.01 4.70
C LEU A 183 7.31 -4.81 5.36
N PHE A 184 6.89 -3.58 5.05
CA PHE A 184 7.47 -2.38 5.64
C PHE A 184 7.13 -2.24 7.12
N MET A 185 5.97 -2.71 7.58
CA MET A 185 5.68 -2.84 9.00
C MET A 185 6.73 -3.73 9.69
N GLY A 186 7.02 -4.92 9.13
CA GLY A 186 8.06 -5.80 9.63
C GLY A 186 9.44 -5.15 9.64
N ILE A 187 9.81 -4.46 8.56
CA ILE A 187 11.07 -3.72 8.45
C ILE A 187 11.19 -2.66 9.55
N PHE A 188 10.12 -1.93 9.87
CA PHE A 188 10.15 -0.93 10.94
C PHE A 188 10.44 -1.55 12.31
N PHE A 189 9.80 -2.68 12.64
CA PHE A 189 10.07 -3.36 13.91
C PHE A 189 11.49 -3.89 13.99
N ILE A 190 11.99 -4.49 12.91
CA ILE A 190 13.37 -4.96 12.83
C ILE A 190 14.35 -3.79 12.90
N ALA A 191 14.10 -2.70 12.20
CA ALA A 191 14.92 -1.50 12.22
C ALA A 191 14.99 -0.89 13.63
N GLY A 192 13.85 -0.84 14.35
CA GLY A 192 13.81 -0.40 15.74
C GLY A 192 14.67 -1.25 16.68
N ALA A 193 14.60 -2.56 16.53
CA ALA A 193 15.40 -3.49 17.31
C ALA A 193 16.90 -3.41 16.97
N LEU A 194 17.24 -3.29 15.68
CA LEU A 194 18.65 -3.11 15.26
C LEU A 194 19.21 -1.78 15.75
N ALA A 195 18.42 -0.71 15.71
CA ALA A 195 18.87 0.60 16.16
C ALA A 195 19.13 0.63 17.67
N SER A 196 18.44 -0.19 18.48
CA SER A 196 18.67 -0.29 19.93
C SER A 196 20.08 -0.78 20.28
N ASP A 197 20.81 -1.37 19.35
CA ASP A 197 22.18 -1.78 19.53
C ASP A 197 23.13 -0.62 19.83
N VAL A 198 22.79 0.60 19.41
CA VAL A 198 23.58 1.79 19.76
C VAL A 198 23.68 1.96 21.29
N TRP A 199 22.61 1.63 22.03
CA TRP A 199 22.62 1.70 23.49
C TRP A 199 23.50 0.61 24.13
N ARG A 200 23.45 -0.61 23.61
CA ARG A 200 24.36 -1.68 24.06
C ARG A 200 25.82 -1.36 23.78
N GLU A 201 26.13 -0.79 22.63
CA GLU A 201 27.47 -0.36 22.25
C GLU A 201 27.95 0.82 23.09
N ARG A 202 27.02 1.71 23.49
CA ARG A 202 27.30 2.81 24.41
C ARG A 202 27.59 2.28 25.83
N SER A 203 26.74 1.43 26.37
CA SER A 203 26.88 0.88 27.73
C SER A 203 28.12 -0.03 27.89
N SER A 204 28.50 -0.78 26.83
CA SER A 204 29.72 -1.61 26.83
C SER A 204 31.00 -0.80 26.60
N GLY A 205 30.91 0.52 26.39
CA GLY A 205 32.05 1.37 26.08
C GLY A 205 32.65 1.16 24.68
N ALA A 206 31.98 0.38 23.82
CA ALA A 206 32.49 0.09 22.47
C ALA A 206 32.57 1.39 21.63
N LEU A 207 31.59 2.30 21.77
CA LEU A 207 31.60 3.58 21.05
C LEU A 207 32.79 4.46 21.46
N ARG A 208 33.14 4.49 22.76
CA ARG A 208 34.32 5.23 23.27
C ARG A 208 35.62 4.66 22.70
N ARG A 209 35.73 3.33 22.62
CA ARG A 209 36.89 2.65 22.01
C ARG A 209 37.02 2.96 20.52
N ILE A 210 35.89 3.03 19.80
CA ILE A 210 35.88 3.43 18.39
C ILE A 210 36.34 4.89 18.24
N ALA A 211 35.96 5.79 19.17
CA ALA A 211 36.36 7.18 19.16
C ALA A 211 37.88 7.38 19.30
N THR A 212 38.56 6.48 20.02
CA THR A 212 40.02 6.52 20.25
C THR A 212 40.84 5.78 19.17
N THR A 213 40.18 5.08 18.25
CA THR A 213 40.85 4.39 17.14
C THR A 213 40.98 5.30 15.92
N PRO A 214 41.99 5.09 15.05
CA PRO A 214 42.09 5.80 13.78
C PRO A 214 40.96 5.47 12.79
N ALA A 215 40.09 4.51 13.13
CA ALA A 215 38.91 4.20 12.35
C ALA A 215 37.87 5.34 12.41
N ARG A 216 37.44 5.81 11.25
CA ARG A 216 36.46 6.89 11.17
C ARG A 216 35.09 6.40 11.63
N PHE A 217 34.41 7.13 12.49
CA PHE A 217 33.02 6.88 12.88
C PHE A 217 32.09 6.62 11.69
N GLY A 218 32.33 7.32 10.57
CA GLY A 218 31.59 7.09 9.33
C GLY A 218 31.72 5.66 8.80
N ALA A 219 32.88 5.02 8.98
CA ALA A 219 33.06 3.62 8.56
C ALA A 219 32.31 2.64 9.46
N PHE A 220 32.11 2.96 10.74
CA PHE A 220 31.29 2.21 11.66
C PHE A 220 29.78 2.28 11.26
N VAL A 221 29.24 3.47 11.07
CA VAL A 221 27.84 3.66 10.67
C VAL A 221 27.60 3.08 9.28
N ALA A 222 28.54 3.26 8.34
CA ALA A 222 28.47 2.63 7.01
C ALA A 222 28.45 1.09 7.08
N GLY A 223 29.14 0.49 8.06
CA GLY A 223 29.09 -0.94 8.32
C GLY A 223 27.72 -1.40 8.80
N LYS A 224 27.08 -0.66 9.67
CA LYS A 224 25.71 -0.89 10.12
C LYS A 224 24.71 -0.75 8.98
N LEU A 225 24.88 0.28 8.15
CA LEU A 225 24.07 0.48 6.94
C LEU A 225 24.20 -0.70 5.98
N LEU A 226 25.40 -1.19 5.75
CA LEU A 226 25.62 -2.36 4.90
C LEU A 226 24.96 -3.62 5.48
N ALA A 227 25.06 -3.84 6.81
CA ALA A 227 24.40 -4.95 7.48
C ALA A 227 22.88 -4.89 7.35
N SER A 228 22.29 -3.70 7.55
CA SER A 228 20.84 -3.48 7.41
C SER A 228 20.38 -3.70 5.97
N ALA A 229 21.11 -3.20 4.97
CA ALA A 229 20.78 -3.39 3.56
C ALA A 229 20.80 -4.87 3.14
N LEU A 230 21.80 -5.63 3.58
CA LEU A 230 21.87 -7.07 3.32
C LEU A 230 20.74 -7.83 4.02
N LEU A 231 20.42 -7.47 5.25
CA LEU A 231 19.34 -8.10 6.01
C LEU A 231 17.97 -7.82 5.38
N PHE A 232 17.65 -6.55 5.12
CA PHE A 232 16.36 -6.19 4.54
C PHE A 232 16.20 -6.69 3.11
N GLY A 233 17.27 -6.70 2.32
CA GLY A 233 17.29 -7.31 1.00
C GLY A 233 17.02 -8.81 1.06
N ALA A 234 17.63 -9.53 2.01
CA ALA A 234 17.41 -10.96 2.19
C ALA A 234 15.97 -11.27 2.67
N ILE A 235 15.48 -10.54 3.68
CA ILE A 235 14.11 -10.70 4.20
C ILE A 235 13.08 -10.35 3.12
N GLY A 236 13.26 -9.19 2.46
CA GLY A 236 12.36 -8.75 1.41
C GLY A 236 12.38 -9.68 0.21
N GLY A 237 13.56 -10.15 -0.19
CA GLY A 237 13.70 -11.13 -1.25
C GLY A 237 13.00 -12.44 -0.94
N ALA A 238 13.18 -12.96 0.27
CA ALA A 238 12.47 -14.16 0.71
C ALA A 238 10.95 -13.96 0.73
N ALA A 239 10.47 -12.82 1.26
CA ALA A 239 9.05 -12.51 1.28
C ALA A 239 8.46 -12.40 -0.12
N LEU A 240 9.17 -11.77 -1.07
CA LEU A 240 8.72 -11.66 -2.47
C LEU A 240 8.68 -13.02 -3.16
N VAL A 241 9.66 -13.90 -2.93
CA VAL A 241 9.65 -15.27 -3.48
C VAL A 241 8.46 -16.05 -2.93
N VAL A 242 8.25 -16.01 -1.62
CA VAL A 242 7.11 -16.70 -0.99
C VAL A 242 5.79 -16.16 -1.54
N ALA A 243 5.64 -14.85 -1.70
CA ALA A 243 4.43 -14.25 -2.25
C ALA A 243 4.23 -14.60 -3.74
N HIS A 244 5.30 -14.69 -4.51
CA HIS A 244 5.24 -15.11 -5.91
C HIS A 244 4.76 -16.55 -6.05
N GLU A 245 5.36 -17.47 -5.29
CA GLU A 245 5.06 -18.90 -5.37
C GLU A 245 3.71 -19.28 -4.75
N LEU A 246 3.37 -18.73 -3.57
CA LEU A 246 2.17 -19.13 -2.84
C LEU A 246 0.94 -18.28 -3.15
N MET A 247 1.15 -17.00 -3.45
CA MET A 247 0.05 -16.05 -3.66
C MET A 247 -0.07 -15.62 -5.12
N HIS A 248 0.76 -16.19 -6.02
CA HIS A 248 0.81 -15.86 -7.46
C HIS A 248 1.02 -14.37 -7.73
N LEU A 249 1.75 -13.68 -6.82
CA LEU A 249 2.08 -12.27 -6.99
C LEU A 249 2.96 -12.07 -8.23
N ARG A 250 2.54 -11.20 -9.13
CA ARG A 250 3.35 -10.82 -10.27
C ARG A 250 4.42 -9.83 -9.83
N VAL A 251 5.68 -10.12 -10.12
CA VAL A 251 6.82 -9.24 -9.82
C VAL A 251 7.51 -8.94 -11.13
N ALA A 252 7.39 -7.71 -11.62
CA ALA A 252 8.00 -7.29 -12.89
C ALA A 252 9.53 -7.36 -12.86
N SER A 253 10.15 -7.02 -11.71
CA SER A 253 11.60 -7.08 -11.55
C SER A 253 11.98 -7.37 -10.10
N PHE A 254 12.37 -8.61 -9.81
CA PHE A 254 12.90 -8.99 -8.49
C PHE A 254 14.11 -8.14 -8.06
N PRO A 255 15.15 -7.91 -8.91
CA PRO A 255 16.27 -7.10 -8.50
C PRO A 255 15.90 -5.67 -8.12
N ALA A 256 14.98 -5.04 -8.86
CA ALA A 256 14.52 -3.68 -8.57
C ALA A 256 13.75 -3.64 -7.24
N ALA A 257 12.83 -4.58 -7.02
CA ALA A 257 12.04 -4.66 -5.80
C ALA A 257 12.92 -4.95 -4.57
N ILE A 258 13.85 -5.92 -4.65
CA ILE A 258 14.80 -6.25 -3.57
C ILE A 258 15.73 -5.06 -3.31
N GLY A 259 16.26 -4.43 -4.36
CA GLY A 259 17.10 -3.24 -4.24
C GLY A 259 16.37 -2.09 -3.56
N TRP A 260 15.10 -1.88 -3.91
CA TRP A 260 14.25 -0.89 -3.26
C TRP A 260 14.03 -1.18 -1.78
N ILE A 261 13.67 -2.42 -1.44
CA ILE A 261 13.48 -2.85 -0.04
C ILE A 261 14.76 -2.66 0.78
N ALA A 262 15.90 -3.05 0.25
CA ALA A 262 17.18 -2.89 0.91
C ALA A 262 17.52 -1.41 1.16
N ALA A 263 17.35 -0.56 0.16
CA ALA A 263 17.66 0.87 0.27
C ALA A 263 16.69 1.60 1.21
N SER A 264 15.39 1.43 1.00
CA SER A 264 14.35 2.10 1.80
C SER A 264 14.32 1.59 3.24
N GLY A 265 14.44 0.28 3.47
CA GLY A 265 14.56 -0.29 4.80
C GLY A 265 15.78 0.23 5.57
N SER A 266 16.92 0.38 4.88
CA SER A 266 18.11 0.98 5.47
C SER A 266 17.93 2.48 5.79
N CYS A 267 17.17 3.20 4.98
CA CYS A 267 16.82 4.58 5.24
C CYS A 267 15.97 4.71 6.52
N LEU A 268 14.95 3.88 6.65
CA LEU A 268 14.11 3.80 7.85
C LEU A 268 14.92 3.40 9.09
N TYR A 269 15.87 2.46 8.95
CA TYR A 269 16.80 2.09 10.02
C TYR A 269 17.63 3.26 10.49
N LEU A 270 18.27 4.02 9.59
CA LEU A 270 19.06 5.19 9.97
C LEU A 270 18.18 6.27 10.63
N MET A 271 16.97 6.48 10.12
CA MET A 271 16.02 7.42 10.74
C MET A 271 15.70 7.04 12.20
N ILE A 272 15.44 5.77 12.46
CA ILE A 272 15.19 5.28 13.83
C ILE A 272 16.45 5.36 14.67
N MET A 273 17.61 5.01 14.11
CA MET A 273 18.89 5.10 14.80
C MET A 273 19.19 6.54 15.24
N LEU A 274 18.87 7.54 14.41
CA LEU A 274 18.98 8.95 14.76
C LEU A 274 18.09 9.32 15.95
N ILE A 275 16.82 8.91 15.93
CA ILE A 275 15.87 9.13 17.02
C ILE A 275 16.41 8.51 18.32
N GLN A 276 16.89 7.28 18.24
CA GLN A 276 17.40 6.56 19.39
C GLN A 276 18.70 7.16 19.94
N SER A 277 19.60 7.62 19.07
CA SER A 277 20.86 8.25 19.47
C SER A 277 20.65 9.59 20.19
N ALA A 278 19.55 10.30 19.88
CA ALA A 278 19.21 11.57 20.51
C ALA A 278 18.56 11.44 21.90
N ALA A 279 18.12 10.23 22.28
CA ALA A 279 17.46 10.01 23.56
C ALA A 279 18.45 10.07 24.74
N SER A 280 17.93 10.43 25.93
CA SER A 280 18.73 10.55 27.16
C SER A 280 18.95 9.22 27.88
N SER A 281 18.09 8.22 27.67
CA SER A 281 18.20 6.89 28.25
C SER A 281 17.61 5.82 27.33
N GLU A 282 17.94 4.56 27.55
CA GLU A 282 17.42 3.43 26.78
C GLU A 282 15.89 3.35 26.86
N ARG A 283 15.32 3.59 28.05
CA ARG A 283 13.86 3.60 28.24
C ARG A 283 13.18 4.71 27.43
N VAL A 284 13.72 5.92 27.48
CA VAL A 284 13.23 7.06 26.69
C VAL A 284 13.38 6.77 25.19
N SER A 285 14.48 6.17 24.79
CA SER A 285 14.75 5.77 23.41
C SER A 285 13.67 4.80 22.88
N THR A 286 13.42 3.73 23.64
CA THR A 286 12.39 2.72 23.26
C THR A 286 11.00 3.35 23.21
N PHE A 287 10.65 4.16 24.22
CA PHE A 287 9.34 4.83 24.25
C PHE A 287 9.16 5.78 23.07
N THR A 288 10.15 6.66 22.82
CA THR A 288 10.09 7.63 21.71
C THR A 288 10.05 6.91 20.35
N THR A 289 10.82 5.83 20.19
CA THR A 289 10.80 5.03 18.97
C THR A 289 9.41 4.46 18.71
N ASN A 290 8.78 3.86 19.72
CA ASN A 290 7.43 3.30 19.56
C ASN A 290 6.40 4.39 19.30
N LEU A 291 6.50 5.53 20.00
CA LEU A 291 5.60 6.68 19.82
C LEU A 291 5.65 7.24 18.39
N VAL A 292 6.82 7.21 17.74
CA VAL A 292 6.99 7.67 16.35
C VAL A 292 6.66 6.57 15.36
N THR A 293 7.10 5.34 15.61
CA THR A 293 6.97 4.22 14.67
C THR A 293 5.52 3.80 14.49
N LEU A 294 4.73 3.69 15.56
CA LEU A 294 3.35 3.21 15.46
C LEU A 294 2.48 4.10 14.57
N PRO A 295 2.43 5.45 14.75
CA PRO A 295 1.67 6.30 13.85
C PRO A 295 2.19 6.26 12.40
N LEU A 296 3.51 6.20 12.19
CA LEU A 296 4.10 6.12 10.85
C LEU A 296 3.71 4.83 10.13
N VAL A 297 3.71 3.70 10.84
CA VAL A 297 3.30 2.40 10.28
C VAL A 297 1.80 2.39 10.01
N MET A 298 0.98 2.93 10.92
CA MET A 298 -0.47 2.99 10.74
C MET A 298 -0.86 3.86 9.54
N LEU A 299 -0.36 5.09 9.49
CA LEU A 299 -0.67 6.02 8.40
C LEU A 299 -0.02 5.62 7.08
N GLY A 300 1.17 5.04 7.12
CA GLY A 300 1.94 4.65 5.94
C GLY A 300 1.52 3.33 5.28
N GLY A 301 0.32 2.84 5.53
CA GLY A 301 -0.21 1.64 4.84
C GLY A 301 0.28 0.31 5.40
N GLY A 302 0.90 0.29 6.60
CA GLY A 302 1.44 -0.93 7.19
C GLY A 302 0.39 -1.84 7.82
N PHE A 303 -0.59 -1.27 8.53
CA PHE A 303 -1.72 -2.00 9.11
C PHE A 303 -2.95 -2.01 8.22
N VAL A 304 -3.27 -0.86 7.63
CA VAL A 304 -4.43 -0.68 6.77
C VAL A 304 -3.92 -0.21 5.41
N PRO A 305 -4.21 -0.92 4.33
CA PRO A 305 -3.90 -0.47 2.98
C PRO A 305 -4.52 0.89 2.67
N PHE A 306 -3.87 1.69 1.81
CA PHE A 306 -4.35 3.04 1.46
C PHE A 306 -5.75 3.02 0.84
N GLU A 307 -6.10 1.94 0.13
CA GLU A 307 -7.39 1.71 -0.51
C GLU A 307 -8.54 1.66 0.51
N TRP A 308 -8.26 1.25 1.75
CA TRP A 308 -9.26 1.14 2.81
C TRP A 308 -9.27 2.34 3.76
N MET A 309 -8.34 3.28 3.54
CA MET A 309 -8.28 4.50 4.35
C MET A 309 -9.21 5.59 3.81
N PRO A 310 -9.73 6.48 4.69
CA PRO A 310 -10.30 7.76 4.29
C PRO A 310 -9.35 8.55 3.39
N ARG A 311 -9.85 9.17 2.31
CA ARG A 311 -9.01 9.89 1.31
C ARG A 311 -8.03 10.88 1.93
N THR A 312 -8.46 11.59 2.97
CA THR A 312 -7.59 12.53 3.72
C THR A 312 -6.44 11.81 4.43
N LEU A 313 -6.73 10.69 5.11
CA LEU A 313 -5.70 9.91 5.79
C LEU A 313 -4.76 9.21 4.81
N ALA A 314 -5.28 8.68 3.72
CA ALA A 314 -4.48 8.08 2.65
C ALA A 314 -3.47 9.09 2.10
N ARG A 315 -3.92 10.31 1.75
CA ARG A 315 -3.02 11.38 1.27
C ARG A 315 -1.93 11.73 2.29
N ILE A 316 -2.28 11.87 3.57
CA ILE A 316 -1.28 12.13 4.62
C ILE A 316 -0.32 10.94 4.71
N GLY A 317 -0.85 9.72 4.65
CA GLY A 317 -0.07 8.49 4.71
C GLY A 317 0.96 8.36 3.59
N GLU A 318 0.59 8.68 2.36
CA GLU A 318 1.48 8.67 1.19
C GLU A 318 2.71 9.58 1.34
N TRP A 319 2.57 10.70 2.07
CA TRP A 319 3.67 11.63 2.35
C TRP A 319 4.54 11.20 3.54
N THR A 320 4.13 10.18 4.29
CA THR A 320 4.99 9.65 5.35
C THR A 320 6.19 8.89 4.74
N PRO A 321 7.33 8.81 5.43
CA PRO A 321 8.47 8.03 4.97
C PRO A 321 8.11 6.57 4.66
N ASN A 322 7.27 5.95 5.51
CA ASN A 322 6.80 4.60 5.30
C ASN A 322 5.87 4.48 4.07
N GLY A 323 4.90 5.38 3.97
CA GLY A 323 3.95 5.38 2.85
C GLY A 323 4.64 5.55 1.51
N TRP A 324 5.62 6.45 1.44
CA TRP A 324 6.44 6.61 0.24
C TRP A 324 7.19 5.31 -0.11
N CYS A 325 7.77 4.63 0.89
CA CYS A 325 8.44 3.34 0.66
C CYS A 325 7.48 2.27 0.13
N VAL A 326 6.27 2.20 0.68
CA VAL A 326 5.21 1.27 0.26
C VAL A 326 4.78 1.55 -1.18
N MET A 327 4.50 2.82 -1.51
CA MET A 327 4.08 3.23 -2.86
C MET A 327 5.13 2.90 -3.92
N GLN A 328 6.39 3.19 -3.63
CA GLN A 328 7.48 2.90 -4.58
C GLN A 328 7.77 1.39 -4.68
N LEU A 329 7.52 0.60 -3.63
CA LEU A 329 7.59 -0.86 -3.75
C LEU A 329 6.49 -1.38 -4.69
N ARG A 330 5.27 -0.86 -4.61
CA ARG A 330 4.19 -1.18 -5.55
C ARG A 330 4.59 -0.84 -6.99
N ALA A 331 5.19 0.34 -7.19
CA ALA A 331 5.74 0.73 -8.49
C ALA A 331 6.86 -0.21 -8.97
N ALA A 332 7.69 -0.74 -8.07
CA ALA A 332 8.70 -1.74 -8.40
C ALA A 332 8.09 -3.08 -8.81
N LEU A 333 7.03 -3.51 -8.12
CA LEU A 333 6.30 -4.74 -8.42
C LEU A 333 5.60 -4.66 -9.78
N SER A 334 5.00 -3.52 -10.13
CA SER A 334 4.35 -3.30 -11.42
C SER A 334 5.32 -2.95 -12.57
N GLY A 335 6.60 -2.71 -12.27
CA GLY A 335 7.61 -2.33 -13.27
C GLY A 335 7.61 -0.84 -13.65
N SER A 336 6.86 -0.01 -12.92
CA SER A 336 6.74 1.43 -13.14
C SER A 336 7.73 2.28 -12.32
N LEU A 337 8.61 1.64 -11.53
CA LEU A 337 9.59 2.33 -10.70
C LEU A 337 10.61 3.10 -11.53
N GLN A 338 10.68 4.40 -11.31
CA GLN A 338 11.58 5.28 -12.06
C GLN A 338 13.00 5.27 -11.48
N PRO A 339 14.06 5.33 -12.31
CA PRO A 339 15.45 5.39 -11.85
C PRO A 339 15.74 6.59 -10.92
N VAL A 340 15.06 7.72 -11.13
CA VAL A 340 15.17 8.91 -10.27
C VAL A 340 14.81 8.63 -8.83
N THR A 341 13.93 7.67 -8.56
CA THR A 341 13.54 7.26 -7.21
C THR A 341 14.71 6.64 -6.46
N PHE A 342 15.53 5.83 -7.12
CA PHE A 342 16.76 5.29 -6.53
C PHE A 342 17.79 6.39 -6.25
N ALA A 343 17.90 7.39 -7.13
CA ALA A 343 18.78 8.52 -6.89
C ALA A 343 18.31 9.35 -5.67
N SER A 344 17.00 9.59 -5.55
CA SER A 344 16.42 10.30 -4.41
C SER A 344 16.71 9.60 -3.08
N ILE A 345 16.48 8.28 -2.99
CA ILE A 345 16.74 7.55 -1.75
C ILE A 345 18.24 7.48 -1.44
N ALA A 346 19.11 7.40 -2.44
CA ALA A 346 20.55 7.44 -2.22
C ALA A 346 20.99 8.78 -1.62
N VAL A 347 20.46 9.91 -2.08
CA VAL A 347 20.72 11.23 -1.50
C VAL A 347 20.23 11.31 -0.06
N ILE A 348 19.02 10.83 0.21
CA ILE A 348 18.44 10.79 1.57
C ILE A 348 19.31 9.93 2.50
N LEU A 349 19.72 8.74 2.05
CA LEU A 349 20.62 7.86 2.81
C LEU A 349 21.93 8.54 3.18
N VAL A 350 22.57 9.21 2.22
CA VAL A 350 23.83 9.93 2.48
C VAL A 350 23.61 11.08 3.46
N ALA A 351 22.52 11.83 3.33
CA ALA A 351 22.19 12.94 4.24
C ALA A 351 21.97 12.44 5.68
N ILE A 352 21.13 11.39 5.85
CA ILE A 352 20.85 10.82 7.18
C ILE A 352 22.12 10.19 7.76
N LEU A 353 22.89 9.45 6.97
CA LEU A 353 24.17 8.87 7.40
C LEU A 353 25.12 9.94 7.96
N PHE A 354 25.20 11.09 7.28
CA PHE A 354 26.05 12.20 7.75
C PHE A 354 25.56 12.79 9.09
N ILE A 355 24.24 12.91 9.26
CA ILE A 355 23.64 13.38 10.51
C ILE A 355 23.89 12.37 11.64
N ASP A 356 23.67 11.07 11.37
CA ASP A 356 23.91 10.00 12.34
C ASP A 356 25.36 9.95 12.82
N VAL A 357 26.32 10.05 11.91
CA VAL A 357 27.74 10.10 12.25
C VAL A 357 28.03 11.25 13.21
N ARG A 358 27.43 12.44 12.97
CA ARG A 358 27.60 13.58 13.86
C ARG A 358 26.91 13.39 15.21
N ALA A 359 25.71 12.86 15.22
CA ALA A 359 24.93 12.61 16.42
C ALA A 359 25.63 11.60 17.35
N ILE A 360 26.01 10.44 16.81
CA ILE A 360 26.70 9.38 17.59
C ILE A 360 28.06 9.86 18.10
N ARG A 361 28.80 10.63 17.29
CA ARG A 361 30.07 11.20 17.72
C ARG A 361 29.91 12.14 18.91
N ARG A 362 28.87 12.97 18.94
CA ARG A 362 28.56 13.86 20.07
C ARG A 362 28.20 13.11 21.35
N THR A 363 27.58 11.96 21.23
CA THR A 363 27.17 11.13 22.37
C THR A 363 28.26 10.16 22.85
N ALA A 364 29.31 9.93 22.06
CA ALA A 364 30.45 9.07 22.39
C ALA A 364 31.56 9.83 23.15
N CYS A 365 31.66 11.14 22.98
CA CYS A 365 32.54 12.04 23.71
C CYS A 365 31.86 12.58 24.96
#